data_cb3467c5be006d755ca5c0a4940ea53f
#
_entry.id   cb3467c5be006d755ca5c0a4940ea53f
#
_cell.length_a   1.000
_cell.length_b   1.000
_cell.length_c   1.000
_cell.angle_alpha   90.00
_cell.angle_beta   90.00
_cell.angle_gamma   90.00
#
_symmetry.space_group_name_H-M   'P 1'
#
loop_
_entity.id
_entity.type
_entity.pdbx_description
1 polymer ?
#
loop_
_entity_poly.entity_id
_entity_poly.type
_entity_poly.pdbx_seq_one_letter_code
_entity_poly.pdbx_strand_id
1 'polypeptide(L)'
;MKRESEAALATSTATVGKPMKRQDVTDLIAFRKITKGIKWAEVAKRVGASKEWTTAACLGQMQMTKKQAETVGKLFDLPEEAVLILQSVPYKGSLPTAVPTDPLIYRLYELVSVYGTSIKELIHEEFGDGIMSAIDFDMDLTRQPSEKGDRVKIVMTGKYLQYKTY
;
A
#
# COMPACT_ATOMS: atom_id res chain seq x y z
N MET A 1 18.98 -55.52 41.26
CA MET A 1 19.74 -54.61 40.40
C MET A 1 18.82 -54.21 39.28
N LYS A 2 18.15 -53.05 39.43
CA LYS A 2 17.28 -52.43 38.40
C LYS A 2 18.13 -51.37 37.71
N ARG A 3 18.29 -51.46 36.39
CA ARG A 3 18.81 -50.39 35.54
C ARG A 3 17.59 -49.66 34.97
N GLU A 4 17.39 -48.47 35.43
CA GLU A 4 16.42 -47.54 34.86
C GLU A 4 16.93 -46.97 33.55
N SER A 5 16.12 -47.08 32.54
CA SER A 5 16.31 -46.56 31.19
C SER A 5 15.97 -45.08 31.24
N GLU A 6 16.97 -44.20 31.14
CA GLU A 6 16.74 -42.77 30.83
C GLU A 6 16.42 -42.66 29.36
N ALA A 7 15.14 -42.44 29.07
CA ALA A 7 14.69 -42.02 27.76
C ALA A 7 15.07 -40.54 27.57
N ALA A 8 16.06 -40.28 26.75
CA ALA A 8 16.45 -38.96 26.34
C ALA A 8 15.34 -38.31 25.53
N LEU A 9 14.72 -37.28 26.08
CA LEU A 9 13.79 -36.41 25.41
C LEU A 9 14.59 -35.55 24.41
N ALA A 10 14.62 -35.96 23.15
CA ALA A 10 15.20 -35.17 22.07
C ALA A 10 14.25 -33.97 21.81
N THR A 11 14.55 -32.83 22.40
CA THR A 11 13.97 -31.56 22.04
C THR A 11 14.41 -31.19 20.64
N SER A 12 13.54 -31.42 19.66
CA SER A 12 13.70 -30.91 18.29
C SER A 12 13.64 -29.38 18.36
N THR A 13 14.80 -28.73 18.34
CA THR A 13 14.90 -27.32 18.06
C THR A 13 14.60 -27.11 16.58
N ALA A 14 13.31 -26.93 16.26
CA ALA A 14 12.91 -26.45 14.96
C ALA A 14 13.64 -25.11 14.72
N THR A 15 14.50 -25.09 13.72
CA THR A 15 15.15 -23.86 13.23
C THR A 15 14.04 -22.93 12.78
N VAL A 16 13.68 -21.97 13.63
CA VAL A 16 12.73 -20.90 13.27
C VAL A 16 13.40 -20.12 12.14
N GLY A 17 12.93 -20.33 10.91
CA GLY A 17 13.38 -19.56 9.75
C GLY A 17 13.21 -18.06 10.05
N LYS A 18 13.99 -17.22 9.35
CA LYS A 18 13.88 -15.76 9.50
C LYS A 18 12.41 -15.33 9.35
N PRO A 19 11.82 -14.62 10.32
CA PRO A 19 10.43 -14.18 10.24
C PRO A 19 10.22 -13.30 9.01
N MET A 20 9.14 -13.56 8.29
CA MET A 20 8.74 -12.79 7.11
C MET A 20 8.38 -11.35 7.51
N LYS A 21 8.86 -10.37 6.76
CA LYS A 21 8.54 -8.95 6.93
C LYS A 21 7.47 -8.50 5.94
N ARG A 22 6.83 -7.36 6.22
CA ARG A 22 5.88 -6.74 5.29
C ARG A 22 6.48 -6.49 3.91
N GLN A 23 7.75 -6.09 3.84
CA GLN A 23 8.46 -5.88 2.58
C GLN A 23 8.60 -7.18 1.78
N ASP A 24 8.91 -8.28 2.44
CA ASP A 24 9.04 -9.59 1.79
C ASP A 24 7.71 -10.01 1.13
N VAL A 25 6.57 -9.71 1.79
CA VAL A 25 5.23 -9.94 1.22
C VAL A 25 4.98 -9.04 0.01
N THR A 26 5.34 -7.77 0.09
CA THR A 26 5.23 -6.81 -1.01
C THR A 26 6.03 -7.28 -2.23
N ASP A 27 7.28 -7.70 -2.02
CA ASP A 27 8.17 -8.18 -3.08
C ASP A 27 7.63 -9.46 -3.71
N LEU A 28 7.10 -10.38 -2.89
CA LEU A 28 6.47 -11.61 -3.37
C LEU A 28 5.22 -11.32 -4.23
N ILE A 29 4.37 -10.40 -3.80
CA ILE A 29 3.20 -9.97 -4.58
C ILE A 29 3.63 -9.34 -5.90
N ALA A 30 4.60 -8.45 -5.89
CA ALA A 30 5.13 -7.80 -7.10
C ALA A 30 5.68 -8.83 -8.09
N PHE A 31 6.47 -9.78 -7.61
CA PHE A 31 6.99 -10.88 -8.41
C PHE A 31 5.87 -11.76 -9.00
N ARG A 32 4.91 -12.19 -8.17
CA ARG A 32 3.78 -13.02 -8.62
C ARG A 32 2.87 -12.28 -9.60
N LYS A 33 2.68 -11.00 -9.41
CA LYS A 33 1.92 -10.17 -10.36
C LYS A 33 2.53 -10.21 -11.76
N ILE A 34 3.86 -10.07 -11.86
CA ILE A 34 4.59 -10.11 -13.14
C ILE A 34 4.50 -11.52 -13.74
N THR A 35 4.84 -12.55 -12.99
CA THR A 35 4.88 -13.94 -13.50
C THR A 35 3.52 -14.49 -13.90
N LYS A 36 2.44 -14.04 -13.26
CA LYS A 36 1.06 -14.42 -13.59
C LYS A 36 0.39 -13.47 -14.61
N GLY A 37 1.00 -12.34 -14.96
CA GLY A 37 0.43 -11.36 -15.87
C GLY A 37 -0.83 -10.66 -15.35
N ILE A 38 -1.06 -10.63 -14.03
CA ILE A 38 -2.27 -10.08 -13.42
C ILE A 38 -2.20 -8.54 -13.40
N LYS A 39 -3.30 -7.87 -13.77
CA LYS A 39 -3.42 -6.41 -13.69
C LYS A 39 -4.01 -5.97 -12.36
N TRP A 40 -3.58 -4.82 -11.83
CA TRP A 40 -4.12 -4.27 -10.57
C TRP A 40 -5.64 -4.07 -10.58
N ALA A 41 -6.20 -3.69 -11.73
CA ALA A 41 -7.66 -3.57 -11.88
C ALA A 41 -8.40 -4.90 -11.66
N GLU A 42 -7.80 -6.03 -12.05
CA GLU A 42 -8.37 -7.35 -11.81
C GLU A 42 -8.28 -7.71 -10.31
N VAL A 43 -7.14 -7.43 -9.68
CA VAL A 43 -6.97 -7.63 -8.22
C VAL A 43 -8.02 -6.83 -7.46
N ALA A 44 -8.18 -5.54 -7.79
CA ALA A 44 -9.15 -4.65 -7.17
C ALA A 44 -10.59 -5.16 -7.30
N LYS A 45 -10.98 -5.62 -8.49
CA LYS A 45 -12.30 -6.22 -8.73
C LYS A 45 -12.55 -7.42 -7.83
N ARG A 46 -11.57 -8.29 -7.62
CA ARG A 46 -11.71 -9.48 -6.76
C ARG A 46 -11.69 -9.14 -5.28
N VAL A 47 -10.90 -8.14 -4.88
CA VAL A 47 -10.83 -7.64 -3.49
C VAL A 47 -12.10 -6.87 -3.12
N GLY A 48 -12.76 -6.24 -4.10
CA GLY A 48 -13.97 -5.42 -3.90
C GLY A 48 -13.66 -4.03 -3.33
N ALA A 49 -12.54 -3.43 -3.76
CA ALA A 49 -12.11 -2.09 -3.38
C ALA A 49 -11.60 -1.31 -4.60
N SER A 50 -11.32 -0.01 -4.45
CA SER A 50 -10.76 0.79 -5.52
C SER A 50 -9.40 0.25 -5.98
N LYS A 51 -9.05 0.51 -7.22
CA LYS A 51 -7.78 0.09 -7.82
C LYS A 51 -6.61 0.72 -7.07
N GLU A 52 -6.72 1.98 -6.73
CA GLU A 52 -5.71 2.77 -6.02
C GLU A 52 -5.46 2.23 -4.62
N TRP A 53 -6.53 2.05 -3.83
CA TRP A 53 -6.44 1.47 -2.49
C TRP A 53 -5.87 0.06 -2.52
N THR A 54 -6.36 -0.79 -3.42
CA THR A 54 -5.91 -2.19 -3.53
C THR A 54 -4.43 -2.27 -3.89
N THR A 55 -3.99 -1.43 -4.82
CA THR A 55 -2.57 -1.35 -5.19
C THR A 55 -1.72 -0.91 -4.01
N ALA A 56 -2.12 0.17 -3.32
CA ALA A 56 -1.42 0.65 -2.13
C ALA A 56 -1.36 -0.42 -1.02
N ALA A 57 -2.45 -1.16 -0.81
CA ALA A 57 -2.49 -2.24 0.17
C ALA A 57 -1.56 -3.41 -0.18
N CYS A 58 -1.51 -3.82 -1.44
CA CYS A 58 -0.59 -4.84 -1.95
C CYS A 58 0.87 -4.38 -1.90
N LEU A 59 1.12 -3.08 -2.06
CA LEU A 59 2.45 -2.46 -1.92
C LEU A 59 2.80 -2.10 -0.46
N GLY A 60 2.05 -2.62 0.51
CA GLY A 60 2.41 -2.57 1.92
C GLY A 60 1.93 -1.34 2.69
N GLN A 61 1.14 -0.43 2.09
CA GLN A 61 0.76 0.84 2.69
C GLN A 61 -0.58 0.82 3.46
N MET A 62 -1.41 -0.21 3.28
CA MET A 62 -2.73 -0.31 3.93
C MET A 62 -2.89 -1.65 4.66
N GLN A 63 -3.69 -1.64 5.70
CA GLN A 63 -4.16 -2.86 6.39
C GLN A 63 -5.32 -3.46 5.60
N MET A 64 -5.31 -4.76 5.40
CA MET A 64 -6.42 -5.50 4.79
C MET A 64 -7.30 -6.15 5.86
N THR A 65 -8.59 -6.24 5.59
CA THR A 65 -9.46 -7.15 6.32
C THR A 65 -9.06 -8.61 6.04
N LYS A 66 -9.47 -9.53 6.91
CA LYS A 66 -9.21 -10.97 6.71
C LYS A 66 -9.66 -11.44 5.32
N LYS A 67 -10.88 -11.09 4.91
CA LYS A 67 -11.44 -11.46 3.60
C LYS A 67 -10.61 -10.93 2.42
N GLN A 68 -10.15 -9.69 2.50
CA GLN A 68 -9.30 -9.07 1.47
C GLN A 68 -7.93 -9.76 1.39
N ALA A 69 -7.31 -10.00 2.55
CA ALA A 69 -6.00 -10.66 2.63
C ALA A 69 -6.05 -12.11 2.10
N GLU A 70 -7.09 -12.87 2.43
CA GLU A 70 -7.31 -14.23 1.90
C GLU A 70 -7.53 -14.21 0.38
N THR A 71 -8.25 -13.20 -0.14
CA THR A 71 -8.46 -13.04 -1.59
C THR A 71 -7.13 -12.78 -2.30
N VAL A 72 -6.32 -11.88 -1.78
CA VAL A 72 -4.98 -11.58 -2.30
C VAL A 72 -4.06 -12.81 -2.17
N GLY A 73 -4.13 -13.51 -1.03
CA GLY A 73 -3.39 -14.74 -0.78
C GLY A 73 -3.65 -15.80 -1.85
N LYS A 74 -4.91 -16.04 -2.18
CA LYS A 74 -5.31 -17.00 -3.25
C LYS A 74 -4.87 -16.55 -4.64
N LEU A 75 -4.96 -15.24 -4.95
CA LEU A 75 -4.57 -14.70 -6.25
C LEU A 75 -3.08 -14.86 -6.54
N PHE A 76 -2.27 -14.64 -5.52
CA PHE A 76 -0.82 -14.61 -5.63
C PHE A 76 -0.13 -15.85 -5.03
N ASP A 77 -0.87 -16.90 -4.65
CA ASP A 77 -0.37 -18.12 -3.99
C ASP A 77 0.55 -17.78 -2.81
N LEU A 78 0.09 -16.89 -1.93
CA LEU A 78 0.87 -16.45 -0.79
C LEU A 78 0.81 -17.50 0.34
N PRO A 79 1.89 -17.70 1.10
CA PRO A 79 1.85 -18.52 2.30
C PRO A 79 0.97 -17.88 3.38
N GLU A 80 0.49 -18.69 4.32
CA GLU A 80 -0.42 -18.25 5.40
C GLU A 80 0.17 -17.10 6.22
N GLU A 81 1.46 -17.15 6.53
CA GLU A 81 2.16 -16.07 7.22
C GLU A 81 2.04 -14.72 6.49
N ALA A 82 2.18 -14.71 5.17
CA ALA A 82 2.02 -13.50 4.36
C ALA A 82 0.57 -12.97 4.44
N VAL A 83 -0.43 -13.85 4.42
CA VAL A 83 -1.85 -13.49 4.56
C VAL A 83 -2.11 -12.87 5.94
N LEU A 84 -1.50 -13.36 7.00
CA LEU A 84 -1.58 -12.75 8.34
C LEU A 84 -0.90 -11.38 8.38
N ILE A 85 0.27 -11.24 7.76
CA ILE A 85 1.00 -9.97 7.68
C ILE A 85 0.19 -8.91 6.93
N LEU A 86 -0.54 -9.26 5.88
CA LEU A 86 -1.42 -8.31 5.17
C LEU A 86 -2.53 -7.73 6.06
N GLN A 87 -2.91 -8.41 7.13
CA GLN A 87 -3.92 -7.98 8.10
C GLN A 87 -3.34 -7.10 9.23
N SER A 88 -2.03 -7.02 9.35
CA SER A 88 -1.39 -6.17 10.36
C SER A 88 -1.39 -4.70 9.93
N VAL A 89 -1.34 -3.78 10.90
CA VAL A 89 -1.17 -2.34 10.64
C VAL A 89 0.25 -2.11 10.09
N PRO A 90 0.39 -1.55 8.88
CA PRO A 90 1.71 -1.29 8.30
C PRO A 90 2.33 0.00 8.82
N TYR A 91 3.64 0.09 8.72
CA TYR A 91 4.31 1.39 8.71
C TYR A 91 4.02 2.08 7.36
N LYS A 92 3.46 3.28 7.41
CA LYS A 92 3.07 4.04 6.21
C LYS A 92 4.16 5.02 5.81
N GLY A 93 4.26 5.26 4.49
CA GLY A 93 5.29 6.14 3.93
C GLY A 93 6.62 5.39 3.71
N SER A 94 6.82 4.86 2.51
CA SER A 94 7.93 3.96 2.18
C SER A 94 8.93 4.54 1.18
N LEU A 95 8.92 5.87 0.97
CA LEU A 95 9.94 6.47 0.12
C LEU A 95 11.30 6.38 0.82
N PRO A 96 12.35 5.85 0.15
CA PRO A 96 13.66 5.64 0.76
C PRO A 96 14.43 6.94 0.99
N THR A 97 14.03 8.02 0.33
CA THR A 97 14.67 9.34 0.40
C THR A 97 13.63 10.45 0.49
N ALA A 98 13.99 11.60 1.09
CA ALA A 98 13.12 12.77 1.17
C ALA A 98 12.79 13.35 -0.23
N VAL A 99 13.74 13.27 -1.16
CA VAL A 99 13.54 13.62 -2.58
C VAL A 99 13.51 12.32 -3.37
N PRO A 100 12.42 12.02 -4.09
CA PRO A 100 12.32 10.80 -4.89
C PRO A 100 13.33 10.78 -6.04
N THR A 101 13.93 9.63 -6.32
CA THR A 101 14.86 9.42 -7.43
C THR A 101 14.21 8.74 -8.64
N ASP A 102 13.07 8.07 -8.45
CA ASP A 102 12.28 7.53 -9.56
C ASP A 102 11.72 8.68 -10.42
N PRO A 103 11.89 8.64 -11.75
CA PRO A 103 11.49 9.74 -12.62
C PRO A 103 9.99 10.09 -12.57
N LEU A 104 9.11 9.10 -12.41
CA LEU A 104 7.66 9.36 -12.35
C LEU A 104 7.27 9.94 -10.99
N ILE A 105 7.78 9.37 -9.89
CA ILE A 105 7.51 9.88 -8.54
C ILE A 105 8.10 11.28 -8.39
N TYR A 106 9.27 11.53 -8.97
CA TYR A 106 9.90 12.86 -8.99
C TYR A 106 9.02 13.90 -9.71
N ARG A 107 8.34 13.56 -10.81
CA ARG A 107 7.39 14.48 -11.48
C ARG A 107 6.23 14.90 -10.56
N LEU A 108 5.72 13.99 -9.73
CA LEU A 108 4.68 14.32 -8.73
C LEU A 108 5.26 15.23 -7.63
N TYR A 109 6.47 14.96 -7.17
CA TYR A 109 7.19 15.83 -6.22
C TYR A 109 7.44 17.22 -6.81
N GLU A 110 7.90 17.31 -8.04
CA GLU A 110 8.13 18.57 -8.78
C GLU A 110 6.81 19.37 -8.92
N LEU A 111 5.69 18.69 -9.24
CA LEU A 111 4.36 19.31 -9.30
C LEU A 111 4.01 20.00 -7.97
N VAL A 112 4.20 19.31 -6.84
CA VAL A 112 3.97 19.88 -5.50
C VAL A 112 4.95 21.02 -5.21
N SER A 113 6.22 20.89 -5.60
CA SER A 113 7.24 21.93 -5.40
C SER A 113 6.94 23.21 -6.17
N VAL A 114 6.39 23.09 -7.38
CA VAL A 114 6.07 24.25 -8.25
C VAL A 114 4.69 24.84 -7.91
N TYR A 115 3.69 24.01 -7.74
CA TYR A 115 2.29 24.44 -7.61
C TYR A 115 1.75 24.39 -6.18
N GLY A 116 2.48 23.81 -5.22
CA GLY A 116 1.99 23.59 -3.86
C GLY A 116 1.52 24.85 -3.16
N THR A 117 2.28 25.94 -3.28
CA THR A 117 1.90 27.24 -2.72
C THR A 117 0.64 27.83 -3.36
N SER A 118 0.52 27.70 -4.69
CA SER A 118 -0.66 28.16 -5.43
C SER A 118 -1.89 27.32 -5.07
N ILE A 119 -1.75 26.02 -4.97
CA ILE A 119 -2.82 25.10 -4.55
C ILE A 119 -3.28 25.46 -3.14
N LYS A 120 -2.32 25.70 -2.22
CA LYS A 120 -2.61 26.12 -0.85
C LYS A 120 -3.42 27.40 -0.82
N GLU A 121 -2.98 28.45 -1.52
CA GLU A 121 -3.68 29.75 -1.56
C GLU A 121 -5.10 29.61 -2.09
N LEU A 122 -5.30 28.89 -3.17
CA LEU A 122 -6.62 28.67 -3.76
C LEU A 122 -7.56 27.87 -2.83
N ILE A 123 -7.04 26.88 -2.13
CA ILE A 123 -7.82 26.14 -1.14
C ILE A 123 -8.20 27.05 0.03
N HIS A 124 -7.26 27.86 0.54
CA HIS A 124 -7.56 28.77 1.65
C HIS A 124 -8.51 29.91 1.26
N GLU A 125 -8.46 30.37 0.02
CA GLU A 125 -9.39 31.36 -0.50
C GLU A 125 -10.83 30.81 -0.52
N GLU A 126 -11.02 29.55 -0.92
CA GLU A 126 -12.34 28.90 -1.02
C GLU A 126 -12.86 28.39 0.33
N PHE A 127 -11.99 27.81 1.16
CA PHE A 127 -12.39 27.05 2.36
C PHE A 127 -11.99 27.72 3.69
N GLY A 128 -11.14 28.74 3.68
CA GLY A 128 -10.53 29.33 4.87
C GLY A 128 -9.30 28.57 5.37
N ASP A 129 -8.87 28.82 6.60
CA ASP A 129 -7.68 28.21 7.19
C ASP A 129 -7.95 26.76 7.61
N GLY A 130 -7.18 25.83 7.06
CA GLY A 130 -7.34 24.40 7.33
C GLY A 130 -6.48 23.52 6.42
N ILE A 131 -6.81 22.24 6.39
CA ILE A 131 -6.13 21.24 5.56
C ILE A 131 -7.12 20.32 4.84
N MET A 132 -6.72 19.80 3.69
CA MET A 132 -7.38 18.67 3.04
C MET A 132 -6.89 17.37 3.69
N SER A 133 -7.80 16.51 4.17
CA SER A 133 -7.45 15.21 4.71
C SER A 133 -6.86 14.31 3.63
N ALA A 134 -5.79 13.59 3.97
CA ALA A 134 -5.27 12.45 3.20
C ALA A 134 -5.66 11.09 3.82
N ILE A 135 -6.56 11.10 4.82
CA ILE A 135 -7.07 9.90 5.51
C ILE A 135 -8.53 9.67 5.11
N ASP A 136 -9.38 10.69 5.26
CA ASP A 136 -10.73 10.73 4.69
C ASP A 136 -10.60 11.27 3.26
N PHE A 137 -10.23 10.38 2.34
CA PHE A 137 -9.64 10.71 1.04
C PHE A 137 -9.94 9.64 -0.01
N ASP A 138 -10.35 10.10 -1.18
CA ASP A 138 -10.53 9.28 -2.37
C ASP A 138 -9.61 9.75 -3.50
N MET A 139 -9.12 8.79 -4.29
CA MET A 139 -8.33 9.07 -5.48
C MET A 139 -8.79 8.18 -6.64
N ASP A 140 -8.93 8.78 -7.81
CA ASP A 140 -9.19 8.09 -9.07
C ASP A 140 -8.10 8.44 -10.09
N LEU A 141 -7.53 7.40 -10.72
CA LEU A 141 -6.49 7.53 -11.73
C LEU A 141 -6.95 6.87 -13.03
N THR A 142 -7.12 7.68 -14.06
CA THR A 142 -7.62 7.23 -15.37
C THR A 142 -6.77 7.73 -16.52
N ARG A 143 -6.89 7.05 -17.65
CA ARG A 143 -6.35 7.51 -18.93
C ARG A 143 -7.35 8.47 -19.57
N GLN A 144 -6.90 9.65 -19.95
CA GLN A 144 -7.67 10.60 -20.76
C GLN A 144 -7.10 10.59 -22.18
N PRO A 145 -7.85 10.07 -23.18
CA PRO A 145 -7.41 10.10 -24.56
C PRO A 145 -7.21 11.53 -25.08
N SER A 146 -6.21 11.74 -25.91
CA SER A 146 -5.94 13.02 -26.57
C SER A 146 -5.20 12.78 -27.90
N GLU A 147 -5.53 13.57 -28.92
CA GLU A 147 -4.90 13.49 -30.26
C GLU A 147 -3.38 13.71 -30.24
N LYS A 148 -2.90 14.48 -29.26
CA LYS A 148 -1.46 14.77 -29.06
C LYS A 148 -0.76 13.82 -28.08
N GLY A 149 -1.34 12.66 -27.82
CA GLY A 149 -0.89 11.67 -26.84
C GLY A 149 -1.75 11.66 -25.57
N ASP A 150 -2.05 10.47 -25.08
CA ASP A 150 -2.89 10.26 -23.92
C ASP A 150 -2.35 10.94 -22.65
N ARG A 151 -3.25 11.36 -21.80
CA ARG A 151 -2.94 12.03 -20.53
C ARG A 151 -3.27 11.15 -19.34
N VAL A 152 -2.47 11.27 -18.29
CA VAL A 152 -2.82 10.76 -16.97
C VAL A 152 -3.75 11.78 -16.30
N LYS A 153 -4.96 11.34 -15.96
CA LYS A 153 -5.91 12.13 -15.17
C LYS A 153 -5.93 11.58 -13.75
N ILE A 154 -5.69 12.45 -12.77
CA ILE A 154 -5.77 12.13 -11.35
C ILE A 154 -6.82 13.07 -10.74
N VAL A 155 -7.81 12.50 -10.07
CA VAL A 155 -8.80 13.24 -9.28
C VAL A 155 -8.58 12.86 -7.83
N MET A 156 -8.46 13.84 -6.97
CA MET A 156 -8.28 13.68 -5.53
C MET A 156 -9.39 14.44 -4.80
N THR A 157 -10.01 13.77 -3.83
CA THR A 157 -11.06 14.33 -2.99
C THR A 157 -10.75 14.03 -1.54
N GLY A 158 -10.59 15.04 -0.73
CA GLY A 158 -10.32 14.88 0.71
C GLY A 158 -11.22 15.80 1.53
N LYS A 159 -11.67 15.31 2.68
CA LYS A 159 -12.46 16.11 3.61
C LYS A 159 -11.66 17.31 4.07
N TYR A 160 -12.28 18.51 4.04
CA TYR A 160 -11.66 19.71 4.58
C TYR A 160 -11.78 19.76 6.10
N LEU A 161 -10.67 20.04 6.76
CA LEU A 161 -10.55 20.14 8.22
C LEU A 161 -10.08 21.54 8.57
N GLN A 162 -10.99 22.38 9.06
CA GLN A 162 -10.68 23.74 9.51
C GLN A 162 -9.92 23.73 10.83
N TYR A 163 -8.94 24.64 10.97
CA TYR A 163 -8.33 24.93 12.25
C TYR A 163 -9.30 25.67 13.16
N LYS A 164 -9.24 25.37 14.45
CA LYS A 164 -10.02 26.09 15.47
C LYS A 164 -9.45 27.49 15.67
N THR A 165 -10.33 28.48 15.67
CA THR A 165 -10.04 29.82 16.22
C THR A 165 -10.35 29.83 17.72
N TYR A 166 -9.40 30.25 18.52
CA TYR A 166 -9.54 30.39 19.97
C TYR A 166 -9.85 31.82 20.34
#